data_1e85e27e79aa71c21bb8ae303ae62afd
#
_entry.id   1e85e27e79aa71c21bb8ae303ae62afd
#
_cell.length_a   1.000
_cell.length_b   1.000
_cell.length_c   1.000
_cell.angle_alpha   90.00
_cell.angle_beta   90.00
_cell.angle_gamma   90.00
#
_symmetry.space_group_name_H-M   'P 1'
#
loop_
_entity.id
_entity.type
_entity.pdbx_description
1 polymer ?
#
loop_
_entity_poly.entity_id
_entity_poly.type
_entity_poly.pdbx_seq_one_letter_code
_entity_poly.pdbx_strand_id
1 'polypeptide(L)'
;VLVIGAGPSGTIAAAMIKNAGLETMIVEKLKFPRFVIGESLLPRCMEALEEAGLLDAVKAKGFQEKFGAKFVMNNGDVCDFNFSENFTDGYTWTWQVPRAEFDKTLADACESKGIPVHYETEVIDIQIR
;
A
#
# COMPACT_ATOMS: atom_id res chain seq x y z
N VAL A 1 -0.59 -0.30 19.76
CA VAL A 1 0.21 0.58 18.87
C VAL A 1 -0.74 1.50 18.12
N LEU A 2 -0.38 2.78 18.02
CA LEU A 2 -1.08 3.77 17.18
C LEU A 2 -0.30 3.98 15.89
N VAL A 3 -0.97 3.79 14.75
CA VAL A 3 -0.44 4.09 13.42
C VAL A 3 -1.08 5.37 12.90
N ILE A 4 -0.26 6.32 12.46
CA ILE A 4 -0.72 7.61 11.96
C ILE A 4 -0.71 7.58 10.42
N GLY A 5 -1.89 7.63 9.84
CA GLY A 5 -2.14 7.57 8.39
C GLY A 5 -2.55 6.19 7.92
N ALA A 6 -3.67 6.12 7.15
CA ALA A 6 -4.21 4.90 6.57
C ALA A 6 -3.82 4.70 5.09
N GLY A 7 -2.73 5.32 4.64
CA GLY A 7 -2.15 5.03 3.34
C GLY A 7 -1.51 3.63 3.30
N PRO A 8 -0.97 3.20 2.14
CA PRO A 8 -0.43 1.84 1.97
C PRO A 8 0.62 1.45 3.02
N SER A 9 1.55 2.36 3.35
CA SER A 9 2.56 2.08 4.37
C SER A 9 1.96 1.88 5.76
N GLY A 10 0.99 2.72 6.14
CA GLY A 10 0.36 2.65 7.46
C GLY A 10 -0.50 1.39 7.60
N THR A 11 -1.29 1.04 6.59
CA THR A 11 -2.14 -0.16 6.63
C THR A 11 -1.31 -1.45 6.64
N ILE A 12 -0.24 -1.53 5.85
CA ILE A 12 0.68 -2.67 5.85
C ILE A 12 1.37 -2.79 7.22
N ALA A 13 1.92 -1.70 7.75
CA ALA A 13 2.56 -1.70 9.05
C ALA A 13 1.58 -2.12 10.16
N ALA A 14 0.38 -1.57 10.17
CA ALA A 14 -0.64 -1.92 11.16
C ALA A 14 -1.02 -3.41 11.10
N ALA A 15 -1.18 -3.96 9.89
CA ALA A 15 -1.50 -5.37 9.70
C ALA A 15 -0.35 -6.28 10.19
N MET A 16 0.90 -5.95 9.88
CA MET A 16 2.07 -6.67 10.36
C MET A 16 2.19 -6.63 11.89
N ILE A 17 1.98 -5.46 12.50
CA ILE A 17 1.98 -5.29 13.96
C ILE A 17 0.87 -6.13 14.61
N LYS A 18 -0.32 -6.14 14.02
CA LYS A 18 -1.43 -6.97 14.50
C LYS A 18 -1.12 -8.46 14.37
N ASN A 19 -0.52 -8.88 13.26
CA ASN A 19 -0.08 -10.27 13.06
C ASN A 19 0.97 -10.70 14.10
N ALA A 20 1.77 -9.76 14.61
CA ALA A 20 2.71 -10.00 15.72
C ALA A 20 2.02 -10.05 17.09
N GLY A 21 0.70 -9.98 17.17
CA GLY A 21 -0.07 -10.11 18.42
C GLY A 21 -0.23 -8.82 19.23
N LEU A 22 0.10 -7.66 18.64
CA LEU A 22 -0.03 -6.38 19.34
C LEU A 22 -1.36 -5.70 19.00
N GLU A 23 -2.00 -5.12 20.01
CA GLU A 23 -3.18 -4.29 19.79
C GLU A 23 -2.81 -3.04 18.99
N THR A 24 -3.54 -2.82 17.92
CA THR A 24 -3.21 -1.82 16.91
C THR A 24 -4.45 -1.07 16.46
N MET A 25 -4.31 0.23 16.27
CA MET A 25 -5.32 1.10 15.68
C MET A 25 -4.68 2.09 14.70
N ILE A 26 -5.46 2.57 13.74
CA ILE A 26 -5.04 3.56 12.75
C ILE A 26 -5.87 4.82 12.92
N VAL A 27 -5.23 5.99 12.84
CA VAL A 27 -5.90 7.28 12.70
C VAL A 27 -5.57 7.89 11.35
N GLU A 28 -6.58 8.42 10.66
CA GLU A 28 -6.45 9.02 9.33
C GLU A 28 -7.18 10.36 9.30
N LYS A 29 -6.49 11.40 8.88
CA LYS A 29 -7.06 12.76 8.87
C LYS A 29 -8.17 12.97 7.84
N LEU A 30 -8.14 12.20 6.75
CA LEU A 30 -9.11 12.33 5.67
C LEU A 30 -10.17 11.23 5.75
N LYS A 31 -11.30 11.46 5.12
CA LYS A 31 -12.31 10.45 4.86
C LYS A 31 -11.97 9.69 3.58
N PHE A 32 -12.09 8.37 3.60
CA PHE A 32 -11.88 7.54 2.42
C PHE A 32 -13.21 7.25 1.69
N PRO A 33 -13.19 7.03 0.34
CA PRO A 33 -12.01 7.10 -0.52
C PRO A 33 -11.53 8.55 -0.74
N ARG A 34 -10.24 8.74 -1.00
CA ARG A 34 -9.63 10.04 -1.26
C ARG A 34 -8.64 9.99 -2.42
N PHE A 35 -8.45 11.10 -3.11
CA PHE A 35 -7.47 11.20 -4.18
C PHE A 35 -6.05 11.36 -3.62
N VAL A 36 -5.11 10.58 -4.17
CA VAL A 36 -3.66 10.70 -3.96
C VAL A 36 -2.94 10.32 -5.24
N ILE A 37 -1.86 11.01 -5.57
CA ILE A 37 -0.96 10.67 -6.68
C ILE A 37 -0.02 9.53 -6.26
N GLY A 38 0.38 8.68 -7.22
CA GLY A 38 1.27 7.55 -7.01
C GLY A 38 0.57 6.21 -7.18
N GLU A 39 0.11 5.96 -8.40
CA GLU A 39 -0.72 4.81 -8.78
C GLU A 39 0.10 3.61 -9.26
N SER A 40 1.38 3.83 -9.57
CA SER A 40 2.27 2.82 -10.13
C SER A 40 3.03 2.10 -9.02
N LEU A 41 2.66 0.87 -8.74
CA LEU A 41 3.35 0.05 -7.74
C LEU A 41 4.62 -0.57 -8.31
N LEU A 42 5.46 -1.11 -7.45
CA LEU A 42 6.63 -1.91 -7.78
C LEU A 42 6.46 -3.35 -7.26
N PRO A 43 7.10 -4.35 -7.87
CA PRO A 43 6.97 -5.75 -7.46
C PRO A 43 7.23 -5.99 -5.96
N ARG A 44 8.16 -5.27 -5.36
CA ARG A 44 8.45 -5.38 -3.92
C ARG A 44 7.23 -5.11 -3.01
N CYS A 45 6.27 -4.31 -3.48
CA CYS A 45 5.03 -4.07 -2.74
C CYS A 45 4.20 -5.35 -2.56
N MET A 46 4.29 -6.29 -3.50
CA MET A 46 3.54 -7.54 -3.46
C MET A 46 3.91 -8.40 -2.26
N GLU A 47 5.22 -8.49 -1.98
CA GLU A 47 5.74 -9.23 -0.83
C GLU A 47 5.27 -8.62 0.49
N ALA A 48 5.29 -7.30 0.61
CA ALA A 48 4.80 -6.60 1.79
C ALA A 48 3.29 -6.80 2.01
N LEU A 49 2.50 -6.81 0.93
CA LEU A 49 1.06 -7.11 0.99
C LEU A 49 0.80 -8.56 1.41
N GLU A 50 1.61 -9.50 0.92
CA GLU A 50 1.51 -10.91 1.27
C GLU A 50 1.85 -11.14 2.75
N GLU A 51 2.96 -10.60 3.22
CA GLU A 51 3.40 -10.69 4.62
C GLU A 51 2.39 -10.06 5.59
N ALA A 52 1.80 -8.94 5.19
CA ALA A 52 0.72 -8.30 5.95
C ALA A 52 -0.60 -9.08 5.91
N GLY A 53 -0.76 -10.06 5.01
CA GLY A 53 -2.01 -10.78 4.78
C GLY A 53 -3.10 -9.91 4.15
N LEU A 54 -2.71 -8.95 3.30
CA LEU A 54 -3.61 -8.02 2.60
C LEU A 54 -3.69 -8.30 1.09
N LEU A 55 -2.83 -9.18 0.57
CA LEU A 55 -2.69 -9.43 -0.86
C LEU A 55 -3.99 -9.91 -1.51
N ASP A 56 -4.72 -10.81 -0.88
CA ASP A 56 -5.96 -11.39 -1.44
C ASP A 56 -7.06 -10.35 -1.58
N ALA A 57 -7.17 -9.42 -0.64
CA ALA A 57 -8.12 -8.32 -0.73
C ALA A 57 -7.84 -7.41 -1.94
N VAL A 58 -6.56 -7.18 -2.24
CA VAL A 58 -6.14 -6.40 -3.42
C VAL A 58 -6.37 -7.18 -4.71
N LYS A 59 -6.01 -8.47 -4.75
CA LYS A 59 -6.27 -9.36 -5.91
C LYS A 59 -7.74 -9.39 -6.30
N ALA A 60 -8.64 -9.42 -5.32
CA ALA A 60 -10.08 -9.47 -5.54
C ALA A 60 -10.63 -8.23 -6.28
N LYS A 61 -9.88 -7.12 -6.32
CA LYS A 61 -10.26 -5.90 -7.05
C LYS A 61 -10.01 -5.96 -8.55
N GLY A 62 -9.10 -6.83 -9.00
CA GLY A 62 -8.79 -6.97 -10.42
C GLY A 62 -8.15 -5.73 -11.04
N PHE A 63 -7.25 -5.07 -10.30
CA PHE A 63 -6.50 -3.92 -10.82
C PHE A 63 -5.66 -4.29 -12.04
N GLN A 64 -5.32 -3.29 -12.86
CA GLN A 64 -4.48 -3.49 -14.05
C GLN A 64 -3.10 -4.04 -13.67
N GLU A 65 -2.75 -5.18 -14.22
CA GLU A 65 -1.40 -5.75 -14.06
C GLU A 65 -0.36 -4.93 -14.80
N LYS A 66 0.84 -4.87 -14.23
CA LYS A 66 1.99 -4.12 -14.71
C LYS A 66 3.24 -4.99 -14.66
N PHE A 67 3.96 -5.09 -15.77
CA PHE A 67 5.11 -5.98 -15.93
C PHE A 67 6.44 -5.24 -16.11
N GLY A 68 6.41 -3.92 -16.14
CA GLY A 68 7.61 -3.12 -16.33
C GLY A 68 7.35 -1.62 -16.27
N ALA A 69 8.39 -0.86 -16.58
CA ALA A 69 8.33 0.59 -16.70
C ALA A 69 9.24 1.06 -17.84
N LYS A 70 8.76 2.02 -18.62
CA LYS A 70 9.52 2.64 -19.72
C LYS A 70 9.76 4.11 -19.42
N PHE A 71 10.99 4.53 -19.53
CA PHE A 71 11.40 5.93 -19.37
C PHE A 71 11.95 6.45 -20.70
N VAL A 72 11.45 7.58 -21.12
CA VAL A 72 11.93 8.28 -22.33
C VAL A 72 12.58 9.59 -21.86
N MET A 73 13.87 9.75 -22.18
CA MET A 73 14.64 10.95 -21.82
C MET A 73 14.38 12.06 -22.85
N ASN A 74 14.69 13.31 -22.46
CA ASN A 74 14.50 14.46 -23.36
C ASN A 74 15.35 14.41 -24.64
N ASN A 75 16.49 13.70 -24.61
CA ASN A 75 17.35 13.46 -25.78
C ASN A 75 16.86 12.32 -26.68
N GLY A 76 15.74 11.67 -26.35
CA GLY A 76 15.15 10.55 -27.07
C GLY A 76 15.65 9.17 -26.64
N ASP A 77 16.59 9.09 -25.72
CA ASP A 77 17.02 7.80 -25.17
C ASP A 77 15.87 7.11 -24.44
N VAL A 78 15.79 5.80 -24.59
CA VAL A 78 14.75 4.97 -23.97
C VAL A 78 15.40 3.98 -23.01
N CYS A 79 14.90 3.95 -21.78
CA CYS A 79 15.26 2.94 -20.81
C CYS A 79 14.01 2.09 -20.52
N ASP A 80 14.09 0.80 -20.78
CA ASP A 80 13.01 -0.16 -20.62
C ASP A 80 13.34 -1.12 -19.48
N PHE A 81 12.50 -1.15 -18.46
CA PHE A 81 12.66 -2.04 -17.29
C PHE A 81 11.60 -3.12 -17.34
N ASN A 82 11.99 -4.34 -17.66
CA ASN A 82 11.14 -5.51 -17.51
C ASN A 82 11.33 -6.09 -16.10
N PHE A 83 10.26 -6.23 -15.33
CA PHE A 83 10.34 -6.73 -13.96
C PHE A 83 10.74 -8.22 -13.88
N SER A 84 10.66 -8.98 -14.98
CA SER A 84 11.16 -10.34 -15.03
C SER A 84 12.70 -10.44 -15.10
N GLU A 85 13.38 -9.32 -15.38
CA GLU A 85 14.85 -9.23 -15.45
C GLU A 85 15.48 -8.73 -14.15
N ASN A 86 14.81 -8.90 -13.03
CA ASN A 86 15.31 -8.50 -11.73
C ASN A 86 16.48 -9.40 -11.24
N PHE A 87 17.27 -8.89 -10.30
CA PHE A 87 18.44 -9.60 -9.74
C PHE A 87 18.09 -10.52 -8.56
N THR A 88 16.84 -10.53 -8.11
CA THR A 88 16.39 -11.28 -6.93
C THR A 88 15.18 -12.14 -7.29
N ASP A 89 15.05 -13.26 -6.61
CA ASP A 89 13.81 -14.04 -6.63
C ASP A 89 12.69 -13.19 -6.02
N GLY A 90 11.49 -13.30 -6.56
CA GLY A 90 10.33 -12.55 -6.09
C GLY A 90 9.31 -12.31 -7.20
N TYR A 91 8.39 -11.38 -6.96
CA TYR A 91 7.38 -11.03 -7.93
C TYR A 91 7.99 -10.33 -9.15
N THR A 92 7.59 -10.78 -10.34
CA THR A 92 8.02 -10.22 -11.64
C THR A 92 6.96 -9.29 -12.25
N TRP A 93 5.94 -8.96 -11.48
CA TRP A 93 4.81 -8.13 -11.86
C TRP A 93 4.22 -7.43 -10.63
N THR A 94 3.37 -6.45 -10.88
CA THR A 94 2.62 -5.72 -9.85
C THR A 94 1.35 -5.15 -10.45
N TRP A 95 0.75 -4.14 -9.82
CA TRP A 95 -0.42 -3.44 -10.31
C TRP A 95 -0.18 -1.95 -10.57
N GLN A 96 -0.95 -1.42 -11.52
CA GLN A 96 -1.30 -0.02 -11.63
C GLN A 96 -2.65 0.14 -10.92
N VAL A 97 -2.73 1.02 -9.93
CA VAL A 97 -3.90 1.12 -9.05
C VAL A 97 -4.45 2.54 -8.96
N PRO A 98 -5.77 2.74 -9.07
CA PRO A 98 -6.40 3.98 -8.60
C PRO A 98 -6.26 4.06 -7.09
N ARG A 99 -5.48 5.02 -6.58
CA ARG A 99 -5.13 5.12 -5.17
C ARG A 99 -6.32 5.27 -4.23
N ALA A 100 -7.38 5.97 -4.67
CA ALA A 100 -8.59 6.11 -3.87
C ALA A 100 -9.22 4.74 -3.54
N GLU A 101 -9.29 3.85 -4.52
CA GLU A 101 -9.83 2.50 -4.34
C GLU A 101 -8.84 1.56 -3.66
N PHE A 102 -7.56 1.63 -4.05
CA PHE A 102 -6.50 0.80 -3.45
C PHE A 102 -6.35 1.07 -1.96
N ASP A 103 -6.20 2.34 -1.56
CA ASP A 103 -6.02 2.72 -0.17
C ASP A 103 -7.26 2.35 0.67
N LYS A 104 -8.48 2.55 0.11
CA LYS A 104 -9.73 2.12 0.78
C LYS A 104 -9.78 0.60 0.97
N THR A 105 -9.37 -0.16 -0.04
CA THR A 105 -9.33 -1.63 0.04
C THR A 105 -8.41 -2.11 1.15
N LEU A 106 -7.23 -1.51 1.29
CA LEU A 106 -6.29 -1.84 2.35
C LEU A 106 -6.84 -1.48 3.75
N ALA A 107 -7.47 -0.31 3.87
CA ALA A 107 -8.08 0.11 5.13
C ALA A 107 -9.23 -0.83 5.54
N ASP A 108 -10.11 -1.20 4.61
CA ASP A 108 -11.22 -2.14 4.87
C ASP A 108 -10.69 -3.53 5.27
N ALA A 109 -9.60 -3.97 4.63
CA ALA A 109 -8.96 -5.24 4.99
C ALA A 109 -8.33 -5.18 6.41
N CYS A 110 -7.78 -4.04 6.82
CA CYS A 110 -7.33 -3.82 8.19
C CYS A 110 -8.50 -3.89 9.20
N GLU A 111 -9.62 -3.24 8.91
CA GLU A 111 -10.83 -3.31 9.75
C GLU A 111 -11.34 -4.74 9.88
N SER A 112 -11.34 -5.51 8.78
CA SER A 112 -11.70 -6.93 8.76
C SER A 112 -10.77 -7.81 9.61
N LYS A 113 -9.53 -7.37 9.82
CA LYS A 113 -8.55 -8.00 10.74
C LYS A 113 -8.71 -7.54 12.19
N GLY A 114 -9.71 -6.74 12.50
CA GLY A 114 -9.93 -6.19 13.84
C GLY A 114 -8.98 -5.04 14.20
N ILE A 115 -8.51 -4.29 13.21
CA ILE A 115 -7.74 -3.06 13.39
C ILE A 115 -8.67 -1.87 13.17
N PRO A 116 -9.08 -1.13 14.21
CA PRO A 116 -9.94 0.04 14.05
C PRO A 116 -9.25 1.12 13.20
N VAL A 117 -9.98 1.70 12.26
CA VAL A 117 -9.54 2.86 11.48
C VAL A 117 -10.43 4.05 11.80
N HIS A 118 -9.85 5.06 12.43
CA HIS A 118 -10.54 6.31 12.78
C HIS A 118 -10.25 7.37 11.73
N TYR A 119 -11.21 7.59 10.84
CA TYR A 119 -11.16 8.65 9.84
C TYR A 119 -11.46 10.02 10.44
N GLU A 120 -11.15 11.08 9.70
CA GLU A 120 -11.37 12.47 10.10
C GLU A 120 -10.72 12.79 11.48
N THR A 121 -9.61 12.10 11.77
CA THR A 121 -8.87 12.19 13.03
C THR A 121 -7.43 12.59 12.73
N GLU A 122 -7.13 13.86 12.89
CA GLU A 122 -5.80 14.42 12.66
C GLU A 122 -4.97 14.43 13.94
N VAL A 123 -3.72 13.95 13.84
CA VAL A 123 -2.74 14.09 14.92
C VAL A 123 -2.08 15.46 14.78
N ILE A 124 -2.29 16.32 15.75
CA ILE A 124 -1.80 17.71 15.75
C ILE A 124 -0.51 17.89 16.56
N ASP A 125 -0.21 17.01 17.48
CA ASP A 125 1.01 17.05 18.30
C ASP A 125 1.35 15.67 18.87
N ILE A 126 2.63 15.41 19.08
CA ILE A 126 3.15 14.18 19.71
C ILE A 126 4.11 14.58 20.83
N GLN A 127 3.74 14.24 22.07
CA GLN A 127 4.59 14.46 23.22
C GLN A 127 5.28 13.17 23.65
N ILE A 128 6.60 13.13 23.52
CA ILE A 128 7.42 12.02 23.99
C ILE A 128 7.90 12.35 25.41
N ARG A 129 7.56 11.47 26.37
CA ARG A 129 7.98 11.60 27.76
C ARG A 129 9.11 10.62 28.10
#